data_d2a54c5eb2150fa435c935a832cdd123
#
_entry.id   d2a54c5eb2150fa435c935a832cdd123
#
_cell.length_a   1.000
_cell.length_b   1.000
_cell.length_c   1.000
_cell.angle_alpha   90.00
_cell.angle_beta   90.00
_cell.angle_gamma   90.00
#
_symmetry.space_group_name_H-M   'P 1'
#
loop_
_entity.id
_entity.type
_entity.pdbx_description
1 polymer ?
#
loop_
_entity_poly.entity_id
_entity_poly.type
_entity_poly.pdbx_seq_one_letter_code
_entity_poly.pdbx_strand_id
1 'polypeptide(L)'
;MSTQLQTSPEPGDGLSDDEIFDVLQNERRRYVLQYLRENGGPVSLGDLASHVAAAEYDCTYDEVTSAQRKRVYTTLQQSHLPRMDKAGIVSFDDENGVIETTAQTQDLTVYLEIVPEGEFPWREYYLSFGAISLAVMVVLWVGVYPFTLIPPLVWGTVMAALLTLSALYHTFVARELTLTEYVDDERK
;
A
#
# COMPACT_ATOMS: atom_id res chain seq x y z
N MET A 1 -7.10 -41.97 -27.80
CA MET A 1 -6.07 -41.95 -26.73
C MET A 1 -5.34 -40.63 -26.89
N SER A 2 -5.79 -39.60 -26.22
CA SER A 2 -5.18 -38.26 -26.26
C SER A 2 -4.39 -38.09 -24.95
N THR A 3 -3.08 -38.16 -25.06
CA THR A 3 -2.16 -37.92 -23.95
C THR A 3 -2.17 -36.43 -23.62
N GLN A 4 -2.72 -36.08 -22.48
CA GLN A 4 -2.59 -34.76 -21.87
C GLN A 4 -1.15 -34.67 -21.36
N LEU A 5 -0.34 -33.88 -22.03
CA LEU A 5 0.97 -33.46 -21.55
C LEU A 5 0.74 -32.50 -20.37
N GLN A 6 0.91 -33.01 -19.16
CA GLN A 6 1.14 -32.17 -17.98
C GLN A 6 2.52 -31.54 -18.14
N THR A 7 2.56 -30.30 -18.56
CA THR A 7 3.76 -29.46 -18.44
C THR A 7 3.94 -29.15 -16.95
N SER A 8 4.88 -29.86 -16.33
CA SER A 8 5.45 -29.41 -15.06
C SER A 8 6.14 -28.08 -15.30
N PRO A 9 5.99 -27.06 -14.44
CA PRO A 9 6.75 -25.83 -14.58
C PRO A 9 8.24 -26.15 -14.43
N GLU A 10 9.02 -25.71 -15.40
CA GLU A 10 10.48 -25.75 -15.35
C GLU A 10 10.98 -24.84 -14.22
N PRO A 11 11.98 -25.23 -13.42
CA PRO A 11 12.58 -24.37 -12.41
C PRO A 11 13.42 -23.28 -13.10
N GLY A 12 12.86 -22.10 -13.28
CA GLY A 12 13.55 -20.95 -13.91
C GLY A 12 12.64 -19.88 -14.49
N ASP A 13 11.34 -20.09 -14.52
CA ASP A 13 10.39 -19.06 -14.96
C ASP A 13 9.96 -18.22 -13.75
N GLY A 14 10.24 -16.90 -13.79
CA GLY A 14 9.74 -15.94 -12.81
C GLY A 14 8.20 -15.97 -12.78
N LEU A 15 7.61 -15.43 -11.71
CA LEU A 15 6.17 -15.29 -11.57
C LEU A 15 5.58 -14.65 -12.84
N SER A 16 4.47 -15.19 -13.33
CA SER A 16 3.73 -14.55 -14.41
C SER A 16 3.10 -13.24 -13.94
N ASP A 17 2.90 -12.30 -14.86
CA ASP A 17 2.26 -11.01 -14.55
C ASP A 17 0.88 -11.20 -13.88
N ASP A 18 0.13 -12.23 -14.27
CA ASP A 18 -1.17 -12.55 -13.68
C ASP A 18 -1.05 -13.02 -12.22
N GLU A 19 -0.02 -13.79 -11.88
CA GLU A 19 0.25 -14.24 -10.50
C GLU A 19 0.70 -13.08 -9.63
N ILE A 20 1.57 -12.22 -10.14
CA ILE A 20 2.00 -10.98 -9.49
C ILE A 20 0.77 -10.11 -9.20
N PHE A 21 -0.07 -9.88 -10.21
CA PHE A 21 -1.27 -9.07 -10.07
C PHE A 21 -2.27 -9.69 -9.06
N ASP A 22 -2.49 -11.01 -9.13
CA ASP A 22 -3.38 -11.71 -8.18
C ASP A 22 -2.93 -11.53 -6.73
N VAL A 23 -1.63 -11.54 -6.47
CA VAL A 23 -1.09 -11.35 -5.12
C VAL A 23 -1.19 -9.89 -4.69
N LEU A 24 -0.79 -8.95 -5.54
CA LEU A 24 -0.71 -7.54 -5.19
C LEU A 24 -2.08 -6.84 -5.10
N GLN A 25 -3.13 -7.35 -5.76
CA GLN A 25 -4.47 -6.77 -5.65
C GLN A 25 -5.12 -6.95 -4.27
N ASN A 26 -4.63 -7.87 -3.44
CA ASN A 26 -5.20 -8.14 -2.13
C ASN A 26 -4.37 -7.48 -1.01
N GLU A 27 -5.00 -6.61 -0.25
CA GLU A 27 -4.38 -5.82 0.82
C GLU A 27 -3.67 -6.68 1.88
N ARG A 28 -4.32 -7.75 2.37
CA ARG A 28 -3.69 -8.64 3.35
C ARG A 28 -2.44 -9.33 2.83
N ARG A 29 -2.41 -9.71 1.54
CA ARG A 29 -1.23 -10.32 0.92
C ARG A 29 -0.09 -9.30 0.78
N ARG A 30 -0.41 -8.03 0.51
CA ARG A 30 0.60 -6.96 0.53
C ARG A 30 1.18 -6.75 1.93
N TYR A 31 0.35 -6.74 2.99
CA TYR A 31 0.84 -6.67 4.37
C TYR A 31 1.71 -7.86 4.76
N VAL A 32 1.39 -9.07 4.29
CA VAL A 32 2.24 -10.25 4.49
C VAL A 32 3.61 -10.05 3.86
N LEU A 33 3.67 -9.61 2.60
CA LEU A 33 4.93 -9.37 1.89
C LEU A 33 5.74 -8.24 2.53
N GLN A 34 5.09 -7.16 2.96
CA GLN A 34 5.74 -6.07 3.67
C GLN A 34 6.37 -6.56 4.98
N TYR A 35 5.62 -7.29 5.80
CA TYR A 35 6.12 -7.82 7.06
C TYR A 35 7.31 -8.77 6.86
N LEU A 36 7.25 -9.65 5.86
CA LEU A 36 8.33 -10.56 5.53
C LEU A 36 9.58 -9.82 5.05
N ARG A 37 9.42 -8.73 4.33
CA ARG A 37 10.53 -7.86 3.90
C ARG A 37 11.24 -7.22 5.09
N GLU A 38 10.46 -6.65 6.02
CA GLU A 38 10.99 -5.91 7.17
C GLU A 38 11.72 -6.82 8.17
N ASN A 39 11.21 -8.04 8.35
CA ASN A 39 11.72 -8.93 9.40
C ASN A 39 12.76 -9.95 8.89
N GLY A 40 12.76 -10.28 7.61
CA GLY A 40 13.65 -11.28 7.00
C GLY A 40 13.61 -12.64 7.73
N GLY A 41 13.85 -13.75 7.06
CA GLY A 41 13.89 -15.07 7.70
C GLY A 41 12.53 -15.66 8.11
N PRO A 42 12.51 -16.78 8.86
CA PRO A 42 11.28 -17.44 9.25
C PRO A 42 10.50 -16.63 10.29
N VAL A 43 9.21 -16.41 10.03
CA VAL A 43 8.29 -15.71 10.95
C VAL A 43 7.16 -16.62 11.39
N SER A 44 6.63 -16.41 12.61
CA SER A 44 5.47 -17.17 13.08
C SER A 44 4.16 -16.62 12.51
N LEU A 45 3.22 -17.50 12.22
CA LEU A 45 1.87 -17.13 11.78
C LEU A 45 1.13 -16.26 12.83
N GLY A 46 1.44 -16.46 14.11
CA GLY A 46 0.85 -15.69 15.20
C GLY A 46 1.30 -14.22 15.19
N ASP A 47 2.59 -13.97 14.99
CA ASP A 47 3.15 -12.61 14.92
C ASP A 47 2.72 -11.93 13.63
N LEU A 48 2.79 -12.63 12.51
CA LEU A 48 2.30 -12.14 11.22
C LEU A 48 0.82 -11.74 11.30
N ALA A 49 -0.04 -12.57 11.91
CA ALA A 49 -1.47 -12.28 12.04
C ALA A 49 -1.73 -11.05 12.93
N SER A 50 -0.93 -10.84 13.97
CA SER A 50 -1.04 -9.66 14.83
C SER A 50 -0.62 -8.39 14.08
N HIS A 51 0.45 -8.46 13.31
CA HIS A 51 0.95 -7.33 12.51
C HIS A 51 -0.03 -6.94 11.40
N VAL A 52 -0.50 -7.92 10.64
CA VAL A 52 -1.51 -7.71 9.59
C VAL A 52 -2.82 -7.16 10.18
N ALA A 53 -3.22 -7.62 11.36
CA ALA A 53 -4.39 -7.08 12.04
C ALA A 53 -4.18 -5.63 12.48
N ALA A 54 -3.02 -5.26 13.01
CA ALA A 54 -2.69 -3.90 13.38
C ALA A 54 -2.81 -2.95 12.16
N ALA A 55 -2.23 -3.35 11.02
CA ALA A 55 -2.32 -2.60 9.77
C ALA A 55 -3.77 -2.50 9.24
N GLU A 56 -4.53 -3.61 9.20
CA GLU A 56 -5.91 -3.65 8.68
C GLU A 56 -6.89 -2.80 9.51
N TYR A 57 -6.67 -2.71 10.83
CA TYR A 57 -7.56 -1.98 11.74
C TYR A 57 -7.02 -0.61 12.14
N ASP A 58 -5.93 -0.16 11.52
CA ASP A 58 -5.28 1.14 11.79
C ASP A 58 -5.05 1.37 13.30
N CYS A 59 -4.43 0.39 13.95
CA CYS A 59 -4.14 0.42 15.38
C CYS A 59 -2.74 -0.13 15.67
N THR A 60 -2.22 0.13 16.86
CA THR A 60 -0.92 -0.40 17.26
C THR A 60 -1.01 -1.91 17.57
N TYR A 61 0.13 -2.60 17.50
CA TYR A 61 0.23 -4.03 17.79
C TYR A 61 -0.41 -4.43 19.14
N ASP A 62 -0.23 -3.61 20.17
CA ASP A 62 -0.75 -3.84 21.52
C ASP A 62 -2.27 -3.59 21.65
N GLU A 63 -2.85 -2.85 20.70
CA GLU A 63 -4.29 -2.55 20.67
C GLU A 63 -5.10 -3.61 19.92
N VAL A 64 -4.43 -4.51 19.20
CA VAL A 64 -5.09 -5.59 18.45
C VAL A 64 -5.85 -6.51 19.41
N THR A 65 -7.16 -6.56 19.27
CA THR A 65 -7.99 -7.47 20.06
C THR A 65 -7.81 -8.93 19.64
N SER A 66 -8.03 -9.84 20.59
CA SER A 66 -7.96 -11.30 20.31
C SER A 66 -8.94 -11.73 19.21
N ALA A 67 -10.09 -11.04 19.05
CA ALA A 67 -11.06 -11.33 18.02
C ALA A 67 -10.57 -10.90 16.63
N GLN A 68 -9.95 -9.73 16.51
CA GLN A 68 -9.34 -9.23 15.27
C GLN A 68 -8.21 -10.14 14.83
N ARG A 69 -7.25 -10.42 15.73
CA ARG A 69 -6.14 -11.34 15.48
C ARG A 69 -6.63 -12.71 15.02
N LYS A 70 -7.60 -13.31 15.71
CA LYS A 70 -8.14 -14.63 15.35
C LYS A 70 -8.76 -14.64 13.95
N ARG A 71 -9.49 -13.58 13.57
CA ARG A 71 -10.09 -13.45 12.24
C ARG A 71 -9.01 -13.42 11.16
N VAL A 72 -7.99 -12.58 11.34
CA VAL A 72 -6.87 -12.47 10.39
C VAL A 72 -6.09 -13.77 10.34
N TYR A 73 -5.71 -14.34 11.49
CA TYR A 73 -4.99 -15.62 11.60
C TYR A 73 -5.68 -16.72 10.79
N THR A 74 -6.98 -16.93 11.02
CA THR A 74 -7.75 -17.97 10.32
C THR A 74 -7.78 -17.74 8.81
N THR A 75 -7.92 -16.50 8.37
CA THR A 75 -7.98 -16.19 6.94
C THR A 75 -6.60 -16.32 6.28
N LEU A 76 -5.53 -15.92 6.96
CA LEU A 76 -4.16 -16.12 6.48
C LEU A 76 -3.87 -17.60 6.32
N GLN A 77 -4.12 -18.42 7.35
CA GLN A 77 -3.84 -19.85 7.35
C GLN A 77 -4.65 -20.61 6.29
N GLN A 78 -5.94 -20.31 6.16
CA GLN A 78 -6.83 -21.10 5.31
C GLN A 78 -6.88 -20.65 3.85
N SER A 79 -6.51 -19.44 3.55
CA SER A 79 -6.71 -18.87 2.21
C SER A 79 -5.48 -18.19 1.64
N HIS A 80 -4.91 -17.18 2.33
CA HIS A 80 -3.88 -16.36 1.74
C HIS A 80 -2.53 -17.08 1.65
N LEU A 81 -2.03 -17.64 2.75
CA LEU A 81 -0.73 -18.31 2.77
C LEU A 81 -0.68 -19.54 1.88
N PRO A 82 -1.67 -20.47 1.88
CA PRO A 82 -1.63 -21.61 0.97
C PRO A 82 -1.64 -21.21 -0.51
N ARG A 83 -2.29 -20.07 -0.83
CA ARG A 83 -2.30 -19.55 -2.21
C ARG A 83 -0.96 -18.92 -2.60
N MET A 84 -0.32 -18.19 -1.69
CA MET A 84 1.01 -17.62 -1.90
C MET A 84 2.10 -18.68 -1.95
N ASP A 85 1.99 -19.72 -1.13
CA ASP A 85 2.87 -20.90 -1.14
C ASP A 85 2.78 -21.66 -2.46
N LYS A 86 1.55 -21.93 -2.93
CA LYS A 86 1.32 -22.58 -4.24
C LYS A 86 1.89 -21.77 -5.41
N ALA A 87 1.91 -20.45 -5.31
CA ALA A 87 2.53 -19.57 -6.30
C ALA A 87 4.05 -19.45 -6.12
N GLY A 88 4.65 -20.11 -5.13
CA GLY A 88 6.08 -20.07 -4.85
C GLY A 88 6.59 -18.76 -4.25
N ILE A 89 5.69 -17.87 -3.85
CA ILE A 89 6.00 -16.53 -3.32
C ILE A 89 6.49 -16.59 -1.88
N VAL A 90 5.95 -17.50 -1.08
CA VAL A 90 6.40 -17.80 0.27
C VAL A 90 6.51 -19.31 0.42
N SER A 91 7.24 -19.78 1.43
CA SER A 91 7.20 -21.16 1.89
C SER A 91 6.42 -21.21 3.18
N PHE A 92 5.29 -21.91 3.20
CA PHE A 92 4.41 -21.99 4.36
C PHE A 92 4.32 -23.38 4.94
N ASP A 93 4.85 -23.56 6.15
CA ASP A 93 4.69 -24.76 6.96
C ASP A 93 3.43 -24.63 7.83
N ASP A 94 2.32 -25.22 7.38
CA ASP A 94 1.05 -25.16 8.10
C ASP A 94 1.07 -25.93 9.43
N GLU A 95 1.88 -26.99 9.55
CA GLU A 95 1.97 -27.80 10.77
C GLU A 95 2.66 -27.02 11.90
N ASN A 96 3.74 -26.30 11.58
CA ASN A 96 4.51 -25.53 12.55
C ASN A 96 4.09 -24.05 12.60
N GLY A 97 3.27 -23.59 11.65
CA GLY A 97 2.83 -22.21 11.53
C GLY A 97 3.98 -21.25 11.25
N VAL A 98 4.93 -21.65 10.39
CA VAL A 98 6.13 -20.89 10.04
C VAL A 98 6.05 -20.46 8.58
N ILE A 99 6.42 -19.22 8.30
CA ILE A 99 6.46 -18.66 6.96
C ILE A 99 7.89 -18.19 6.66
N GLU A 100 8.40 -18.57 5.51
CA GLU A 100 9.73 -18.19 5.02
C GLU A 100 9.64 -17.46 3.68
N THR A 101 10.59 -16.56 3.44
CA THR A 101 10.73 -15.88 2.15
C THR A 101 11.36 -16.83 1.12
N THR A 102 10.97 -16.68 -0.15
CA THR A 102 11.56 -17.36 -1.30
C THR A 102 12.32 -16.36 -2.17
N ALA A 103 12.97 -16.81 -3.23
CA ALA A 103 13.58 -15.92 -4.21
C ALA A 103 12.52 -15.01 -4.88
N GLN A 104 11.32 -15.55 -5.15
CA GLN A 104 10.21 -14.79 -5.73
C GLN A 104 9.67 -13.71 -4.79
N THR A 105 9.76 -13.90 -3.47
CA THR A 105 9.41 -12.82 -2.51
C THR A 105 10.25 -11.58 -2.74
N GLN A 106 11.55 -11.75 -2.98
CA GLN A 106 12.48 -10.63 -3.21
C GLN A 106 12.16 -9.89 -4.50
N ASP A 107 11.83 -10.61 -5.57
CA ASP A 107 11.45 -10.01 -6.85
C ASP A 107 10.15 -9.19 -6.72
N LEU A 108 9.15 -9.71 -5.99
CA LEU A 108 7.88 -8.99 -5.73
C LEU A 108 8.04 -7.76 -4.85
N THR A 109 9.05 -7.74 -3.99
CA THR A 109 9.32 -6.59 -3.12
C THR A 109 9.62 -5.33 -3.92
N VAL A 110 10.28 -5.46 -5.07
CA VAL A 110 10.54 -4.34 -6.00
C VAL A 110 9.21 -3.74 -6.53
N TYR A 111 8.20 -4.57 -6.76
CA TYR A 111 6.86 -4.09 -7.18
C TYR A 111 6.09 -3.41 -6.04
N LEU A 112 6.30 -3.79 -4.79
CA LEU A 112 5.68 -3.15 -3.63
C LEU A 112 6.22 -1.74 -3.37
N GLU A 113 7.48 -1.46 -3.71
CA GLU A 113 8.04 -0.10 -3.63
C GLU A 113 7.38 0.88 -4.61
N ILE A 114 6.78 0.37 -5.70
CA ILE A 114 6.11 1.19 -6.71
C ILE A 114 4.68 1.56 -6.30
N VAL A 115 4.09 0.88 -5.31
CA VAL A 115 2.72 1.14 -4.81
C VAL A 115 2.78 1.43 -3.31
N PRO A 116 3.12 2.65 -2.89
CA PRO A 116 3.03 3.05 -1.49
C PRO A 116 1.57 2.97 -1.04
N GLU A 117 1.28 2.09 -0.07
CA GLU A 117 -0.05 1.99 0.52
C GLU A 117 -0.31 3.20 1.41
N GLY A 118 -1.45 3.86 1.16
CA GLY A 118 -1.92 4.95 2.02
C GLY A 118 -1.43 6.35 1.64
N GLU A 119 -0.68 6.52 0.56
CA GLU A 119 -0.41 7.87 0.09
C GLU A 119 -1.70 8.54 -0.40
N PHE A 120 -2.02 9.68 0.23
CA PHE A 120 -3.09 10.56 -0.25
C PHE A 120 -2.86 10.85 -1.73
N PRO A 121 -3.86 10.74 -2.62
CA PRO A 121 -3.68 10.88 -4.07
C PRO A 121 -3.39 12.35 -4.45
N TRP A 122 -2.19 12.80 -4.16
CA TRP A 122 -1.74 14.19 -4.35
C TRP A 122 -1.89 14.67 -5.79
N ARG A 123 -1.73 13.76 -6.75
CA ARG A 123 -1.90 14.08 -8.17
C ARG A 123 -3.35 14.47 -8.48
N GLU A 124 -4.31 13.67 -8.04
CA GLU A 124 -5.74 13.91 -8.20
C GLU A 124 -6.20 15.14 -7.44
N TYR A 125 -5.64 15.34 -6.24
CA TYR A 125 -5.89 16.52 -5.42
C TYR A 125 -5.45 17.80 -6.14
N TYR A 126 -4.21 17.88 -6.61
CA TYR A 126 -3.72 19.10 -7.28
C TYR A 126 -4.37 19.33 -8.66
N LEU A 127 -4.72 18.28 -9.40
CA LEU A 127 -5.50 18.39 -10.64
C LEU A 127 -6.90 18.94 -10.37
N SER A 128 -7.59 18.43 -9.35
CA SER A 128 -8.92 18.90 -8.96
C SER A 128 -8.86 20.33 -8.46
N PHE A 129 -7.89 20.67 -7.62
CA PHE A 129 -7.68 22.04 -7.14
C PHE A 129 -7.42 23.02 -8.30
N GLY A 130 -6.58 22.62 -9.26
CA GLY A 130 -6.31 23.42 -10.45
C GLY A 130 -7.54 23.62 -11.33
N ALA A 131 -8.33 22.56 -11.56
CA ALA A 131 -9.57 22.63 -12.32
C ALA A 131 -10.62 23.55 -11.66
N ILE A 132 -10.78 23.45 -10.33
CA ILE A 132 -11.68 24.34 -9.57
C ILE A 132 -11.21 25.79 -9.63
N SER A 133 -9.89 26.02 -9.45
CA SER A 133 -9.32 27.37 -9.54
C SER A 133 -9.54 28.00 -10.91
N LEU A 134 -9.35 27.21 -11.98
CA LEU A 134 -9.62 27.65 -13.35
C LEU A 134 -11.10 27.98 -13.55
N ALA A 135 -12.00 27.13 -13.08
CA ALA A 135 -13.46 27.38 -13.17
C ALA A 135 -13.86 28.67 -12.45
N VAL A 136 -13.33 28.92 -11.25
CA VAL A 136 -13.57 30.17 -10.50
C VAL A 136 -13.08 31.38 -11.30
N MET A 137 -11.89 31.30 -11.92
CA MET A 137 -11.35 32.39 -12.72
C MET A 137 -12.23 32.67 -13.96
N VAL A 138 -12.75 31.63 -14.62
CA VAL A 138 -13.69 31.81 -15.75
C VAL A 138 -14.98 32.46 -15.29
N VAL A 139 -15.55 32.04 -14.16
CA VAL A 139 -16.77 32.63 -13.58
C VAL A 139 -16.58 34.12 -13.23
N LEU A 140 -15.42 34.47 -12.68
CA LEU A 140 -15.06 35.87 -12.39
C LEU A 140 -14.88 36.70 -13.68
N TRP A 141 -14.27 36.09 -14.72
CA TRP A 141 -14.09 36.76 -16.02
C TRP A 141 -15.43 37.03 -16.73
N VAL A 142 -16.38 36.10 -16.64
CA VAL A 142 -17.74 36.24 -17.20
C VAL A 142 -18.59 37.21 -16.39
N GLY A 143 -18.23 37.48 -15.13
CA GLY A 143 -18.95 38.41 -14.25
C GLY A 143 -20.23 37.84 -13.63
N VAL A 144 -20.23 36.57 -13.26
CA VAL A 144 -21.40 35.89 -12.69
C VAL A 144 -21.62 36.30 -11.22
N TYR A 145 -22.85 36.75 -10.91
CA TYR A 145 -23.29 36.97 -9.51
C TYR A 145 -23.45 35.62 -8.78
N PRO A 146 -23.07 35.48 -7.50
CA PRO A 146 -22.57 36.49 -6.54
C PRO A 146 -21.02 36.66 -6.52
N PHE A 147 -20.28 36.01 -7.37
CA PHE A 147 -18.79 36.00 -7.32
C PHE A 147 -18.16 37.37 -7.57
N THR A 148 -18.90 38.27 -8.26
CA THR A 148 -18.48 39.65 -8.53
C THR A 148 -18.57 40.57 -7.33
N LEU A 149 -19.19 40.16 -6.20
CA LEU A 149 -19.24 40.93 -4.97
C LEU A 149 -17.86 41.10 -4.31
N ILE A 150 -16.95 40.21 -4.58
CA ILE A 150 -15.59 40.22 -4.05
C ILE A 150 -14.63 40.54 -5.19
N PRO A 151 -13.67 41.45 -4.98
CA PRO A 151 -12.67 41.75 -6.03
C PRO A 151 -11.92 40.49 -6.51
N PRO A 152 -11.68 40.36 -7.81
CA PRO A 152 -10.98 39.19 -8.38
C PRO A 152 -9.59 38.92 -7.75
N LEU A 153 -8.89 39.98 -7.31
CA LEU A 153 -7.62 39.89 -6.62
C LEU A 153 -7.72 39.11 -5.30
N VAL A 154 -8.80 39.27 -4.57
CA VAL A 154 -9.02 38.54 -3.29
C VAL A 154 -9.20 37.04 -3.57
N TRP A 155 -9.97 36.70 -4.60
CA TRP A 155 -10.11 35.29 -5.03
C TRP A 155 -8.78 34.66 -5.40
N GLY A 156 -7.96 35.36 -6.19
CA GLY A 156 -6.62 34.90 -6.58
C GLY A 156 -5.70 34.71 -5.37
N THR A 157 -5.74 35.65 -4.41
CA THR A 157 -4.94 35.57 -3.18
C THR A 157 -5.36 34.38 -2.31
N VAL A 158 -6.67 34.13 -2.15
CA VAL A 158 -7.18 33.00 -1.37
C VAL A 158 -6.75 31.67 -2.01
N MET A 159 -6.90 31.54 -3.33
CA MET A 159 -6.48 30.32 -4.04
C MET A 159 -4.98 30.08 -3.91
N ALA A 160 -4.16 31.10 -4.06
CA ALA A 160 -2.71 31.03 -3.90
C ALA A 160 -2.34 30.64 -2.45
N ALA A 161 -2.97 31.21 -1.45
CA ALA A 161 -2.73 30.89 -0.04
C ALA A 161 -3.11 29.42 0.27
N LEU A 162 -4.26 28.94 -0.21
CA LEU A 162 -4.68 27.55 -0.03
C LEU A 162 -3.70 26.57 -0.69
N LEU A 163 -3.25 26.88 -1.91
CA LEU A 163 -2.26 26.06 -2.60
C LEU A 163 -0.94 26.02 -1.84
N THR A 164 -0.46 27.17 -1.34
CA THR A 164 0.79 27.24 -0.59
C THR A 164 0.71 26.48 0.72
N LEU A 165 -0.37 26.61 1.47
CA LEU A 165 -0.60 25.87 2.72
C LEU A 165 -0.67 24.35 2.46
N SER A 166 -1.35 23.95 1.40
CA SER A 166 -1.44 22.54 1.00
C SER A 166 -0.06 21.99 0.60
N ALA A 167 0.74 22.75 -0.14
CA ALA A 167 2.08 22.35 -0.53
C ALA A 167 3.03 22.26 0.68
N LEU A 168 2.92 23.18 1.65
CA LEU A 168 3.68 23.12 2.90
C LEU A 168 3.28 21.89 3.73
N TYR A 169 1.99 21.61 3.86
CA TYR A 169 1.52 20.40 4.55
C TYR A 169 2.04 19.13 3.87
N HIS A 170 1.96 19.05 2.55
CA HIS A 170 2.50 17.92 1.78
C HIS A 170 4.01 17.72 2.03
N THR A 171 4.79 18.80 1.96
CA THR A 171 6.25 18.71 2.22
C THR A 171 6.56 18.33 3.66
N PHE A 172 5.73 18.71 4.62
CA PHE A 172 5.91 18.36 6.03
C PHE A 172 5.64 16.86 6.26
N VAL A 173 4.52 16.36 5.74
CA VAL A 173 4.15 14.92 5.82
C VAL A 173 5.18 14.06 5.10
N ALA A 174 5.63 14.44 3.91
CA ALA A 174 6.67 13.71 3.19
C ALA A 174 8.02 13.65 3.93
N ARG A 175 8.36 14.67 4.72
CA ARG A 175 9.58 14.69 5.54
C ARG A 175 9.52 13.73 6.74
N GLU A 176 8.38 13.58 7.37
CA GLU A 176 8.24 12.64 8.51
C GLU A 176 8.49 11.19 8.06
N LEU A 177 7.99 10.81 6.89
CA LEU A 177 8.20 9.47 6.32
C LEU A 177 9.70 9.20 6.04
N THR A 178 10.42 10.16 5.50
CA THR A 178 11.86 10.01 5.17
C THR A 178 12.75 9.97 6.41
N LEU A 179 12.40 10.64 7.49
CA LEU A 179 13.19 10.64 8.73
C LEU A 179 13.03 9.35 9.52
N THR A 180 11.88 8.70 9.44
CA THR A 180 11.64 7.41 10.09
C THR A 180 12.47 6.31 9.42
N GLU A 181 12.57 6.34 8.10
CA GLU A 181 13.38 5.39 7.33
C GLU A 181 14.89 5.52 7.60
N TYR A 182 15.39 6.76 7.76
CA TYR A 182 16.81 7.01 8.05
C TYR A 182 17.23 6.58 9.46
N VAL A 183 16.35 6.71 10.45
CA VAL A 183 16.62 6.33 11.85
C VAL A 183 16.67 4.82 12.04
N ASP A 184 15.92 4.05 11.25
CA ASP A 184 15.96 2.58 11.29
C ASP A 184 17.21 2.00 10.62
N ASP A 185 17.78 2.67 9.62
CA ASP A 185 19.01 2.21 8.95
C ASP A 185 20.27 2.39 9.84
N GLU A 186 20.31 3.41 10.72
CA GLU A 186 21.43 3.60 11.68
C GLU A 186 21.41 2.64 12.88
N ARG A 187 20.34 1.85 13.07
CA ARG A 187 20.23 0.87 14.16
C ARG A 187 20.60 -0.57 13.78
N LYS A 188 20.94 -0.82 12.51
CA LYS A 188 21.45 -2.11 12.03
C LYS A 188 22.96 -2.13 11.97
#